data_f0471a1d8207342d0c7b0bb4fc7e1717
#
_entry.id   f0471a1d8207342d0c7b0bb4fc7e1717
#
_cell.length_a   1.000
_cell.length_b   1.000
_cell.length_c   1.000
_cell.angle_alpha   90.00
_cell.angle_beta   90.00
_cell.angle_gamma   90.00
#
_symmetry.space_group_name_H-M   'P 1'
#
loop_
_entity.id
_entity.type
_entity.pdbx_description
1 polymer ?
#
loop_
_entity_poly.entity_id
_entity_poly.type
_entity_poly.pdbx_seq_one_letter_code
_entity_poly.pdbx_strand_id
1 'polypeptide(L)'
;RFGSVQRQKIDELTRDESLRAHFLQFSATPIPRTLSLIESELVSFSFLKEIPFAKQISTHIIQNSGFGALLEHIKEQISQNKQTIIVYPLVEESEVSNYQSLSVAAPFWLNKFEKVYVTHGKDKQKDDILEQFANDGNILLATTIVEVGISLPRLSTIVIVGAEKLGLASLHQLRGR
;
A
#
# COMPACT_ATOMS: atom_id res chain seq x y z
N ARG A 1 10.88 -4.64 2.70
CA ARG A 1 11.26 -5.91 3.41
C ARG A 1 12.72 -6.22 3.15
N PHE A 2 13.50 -6.46 4.18
CA PHE A 2 14.89 -6.87 4.04
C PHE A 2 14.98 -8.34 3.60
N GLY A 3 15.73 -8.60 2.54
CA GLY A 3 16.06 -9.95 2.07
C GLY A 3 17.02 -10.67 3.04
N SER A 4 17.20 -11.98 2.83
CA SER A 4 18.11 -12.80 3.67
C SER A 4 19.55 -12.28 3.68
N VAL A 5 20.06 -11.85 2.53
CA VAL A 5 21.42 -11.29 2.39
C VAL A 5 21.59 -9.98 3.17
N GLN A 6 20.58 -9.10 3.13
CA GLN A 6 20.61 -7.84 3.87
C GLN A 6 20.58 -8.07 5.40
N ARG A 7 19.81 -9.05 5.86
CA ARG A 7 19.77 -9.42 7.29
C ARG A 7 21.10 -9.99 7.75
N GLN A 8 21.72 -10.86 6.97
CA GLN A 8 23.04 -11.41 7.25
C GLN A 8 24.08 -10.30 7.35
N LYS A 9 24.06 -9.34 6.44
CA LYS A 9 24.98 -8.20 6.45
C LYS A 9 24.79 -7.31 7.68
N ILE A 10 23.56 -7.10 8.13
CA ILE A 10 23.29 -6.37 9.38
C ILE A 10 23.83 -7.16 10.57
N ASP A 11 23.61 -8.46 10.63
CA ASP A 11 24.13 -9.32 11.71
C ASP A 11 25.68 -9.31 11.76
N GLU A 12 26.34 -9.34 10.59
CA GLU A 12 27.80 -9.21 10.50
C GLU A 12 28.30 -7.84 10.97
N LEU A 13 27.62 -6.75 10.62
CA LEU A 13 28.00 -5.39 11.02
C LEU A 13 27.78 -5.11 12.51
N THR A 14 26.89 -5.85 13.15
CA THR A 14 26.55 -5.68 14.58
C THR A 14 27.22 -6.69 15.49
N ARG A 15 28.04 -7.58 14.95
CA ARG A 15 28.86 -8.53 15.75
C ARG A 15 30.07 -7.80 16.32
N ASP A 16 30.02 -7.59 17.63
CA ASP A 16 31.19 -7.28 18.43
C ASP A 16 31.63 -8.54 19.19
N GLU A 17 32.92 -8.71 19.45
CA GLU A 17 33.46 -9.91 20.12
C GLU A 17 32.86 -10.15 21.52
N SER A 18 32.37 -9.11 22.20
CA SER A 18 31.83 -9.15 23.55
C SER A 18 30.33 -8.95 23.69
N LEU A 19 29.68 -8.33 22.69
CA LEU A 19 28.26 -7.93 22.73
C LEU A 19 27.54 -8.34 21.46
N ARG A 20 26.44 -9.09 21.59
CA ARG A 20 25.53 -9.33 20.45
C ARG A 20 24.36 -8.38 20.51
N ALA A 21 24.12 -7.66 19.41
CA ALA A 21 22.96 -6.83 19.28
C ALA A 21 21.66 -7.66 19.25
N HIS A 22 20.65 -7.20 19.97
CA HIS A 22 19.31 -7.79 19.84
C HIS A 22 18.68 -7.38 18.50
N PHE A 23 18.15 -8.37 17.79
CA PHE A 23 17.48 -8.13 16.52
C PHE A 23 15.97 -8.26 16.68
N LEU A 24 15.25 -7.16 16.47
CA LEU A 24 13.79 -7.10 16.51
C LEU A 24 13.23 -6.92 15.09
N GLN A 25 12.36 -7.81 14.69
CA GLN A 25 11.68 -7.73 13.39
C GLN A 25 10.18 -7.55 13.58
N PHE A 26 9.62 -6.49 13.01
CA PHE A 26 8.18 -6.23 12.99
C PHE A 26 7.60 -6.54 11.61
N SER A 27 6.47 -7.22 11.55
CA SER A 27 5.75 -7.50 10.33
C SER A 27 4.25 -7.62 10.60
N ALA A 28 3.44 -6.97 9.78
CA ALA A 28 1.99 -7.19 9.78
C ALA A 28 1.59 -8.48 9.02
N THR A 29 2.49 -8.99 8.16
CA THR A 29 2.26 -10.17 7.32
C THR A 29 3.51 -11.04 7.33
N PRO A 30 3.67 -11.95 8.32
CA PRO A 30 4.82 -12.84 8.35
C PRO A 30 4.80 -13.76 7.11
N ILE A 31 5.97 -13.93 6.49
CA ILE A 31 6.12 -14.86 5.36
C ILE A 31 6.25 -16.30 5.88
N PRO A 32 5.92 -17.33 5.06
CA PRO A 32 5.96 -18.74 5.47
C PRO A 32 7.31 -19.17 6.11
N ARG A 33 8.43 -18.70 5.55
CA ARG A 33 9.75 -18.99 6.11
C ARG A 33 9.94 -18.44 7.54
N THR A 34 9.37 -17.28 7.83
CA THR A 34 9.39 -16.72 9.20
C THR A 34 8.53 -17.55 10.13
N LEU A 35 7.37 -18.05 9.66
CA LEU A 35 6.52 -18.96 10.43
C LEU A 35 7.24 -20.27 10.76
N SER A 36 7.96 -20.87 9.83
CA SER A 36 8.76 -22.08 10.08
C SER A 36 9.85 -21.86 11.14
N LEU A 37 10.48 -20.69 11.17
CA LEU A 37 11.45 -20.33 12.22
C LEU A 37 10.80 -20.16 13.60
N ILE A 38 9.56 -19.71 13.63
CA ILE A 38 8.75 -19.59 14.85
C ILE A 38 8.37 -20.97 15.37
N GLU A 39 7.89 -21.85 14.47
CA GLU A 39 7.54 -23.23 14.80
C GLU A 39 8.73 -24.05 15.28
N SER A 40 9.94 -23.73 14.84
CA SER A 40 11.19 -24.38 15.29
C SER A 40 11.76 -23.82 16.61
N GLU A 41 11.06 -22.87 17.25
CA GLU A 41 11.47 -22.21 18.49
C GLU A 41 12.84 -21.50 18.44
N LEU A 42 13.38 -21.29 17.24
CA LEU A 42 14.66 -20.60 17.05
C LEU A 42 14.55 -19.07 17.23
N VAL A 43 13.32 -18.55 17.29
CA VAL A 43 13.03 -17.11 17.40
C VAL A 43 11.93 -16.89 18.43
N SER A 44 12.16 -16.02 19.39
CA SER A 44 11.11 -15.56 20.30
C SER A 44 10.10 -14.71 19.55
N PHE A 45 8.82 -15.01 19.71
CA PHE A 45 7.75 -14.42 18.92
C PHE A 45 6.64 -13.85 19.80
N SER A 46 6.17 -12.66 19.45
CA SER A 46 5.06 -12.00 20.14
C SER A 46 4.03 -11.45 19.14
N PHE A 47 2.76 -11.73 19.38
CA PHE A 47 1.66 -11.15 18.63
C PHE A 47 1.13 -9.90 19.33
N LEU A 48 1.14 -8.77 18.65
CA LEU A 48 0.40 -7.59 19.08
C LEU A 48 -1.05 -7.72 18.59
N LYS A 49 -1.96 -8.10 19.48
CA LYS A 49 -3.38 -8.35 19.17
C LYS A 49 -4.25 -7.14 19.45
N GLU A 50 -3.79 -6.23 20.29
CA GLU A 50 -4.54 -5.03 20.65
C GLU A 50 -4.32 -3.93 19.61
N ILE A 51 -5.41 -3.33 19.17
CA ILE A 51 -5.41 -2.21 18.25
C ILE A 51 -5.82 -0.97 19.05
N PRO A 52 -4.97 0.09 19.11
CA PRO A 52 -5.26 1.28 19.90
C PRO A 52 -6.51 2.02 19.45
N PHE A 53 -6.92 1.85 18.18
CA PHE A 53 -8.12 2.46 17.62
C PHE A 53 -8.84 1.45 16.72
N ALA A 54 -10.12 1.20 17.01
CA ALA A 54 -10.96 0.39 16.13
C ALA A 54 -11.27 1.17 14.85
N LYS A 55 -10.65 0.79 13.73
CA LYS A 55 -11.02 1.31 12.41
C LYS A 55 -12.25 0.55 11.92
N GLN A 56 -13.33 1.26 11.58
CA GLN A 56 -14.46 0.68 10.86
C GLN A 56 -14.09 0.63 9.37
N ILE A 57 -13.83 -0.57 8.86
CA ILE A 57 -13.45 -0.77 7.47
C ILE A 57 -14.54 -1.56 6.77
N SER A 58 -15.17 -0.94 5.77
CA SER A 58 -16.10 -1.60 4.85
C SER A 58 -15.37 -1.99 3.57
N THR A 59 -15.63 -3.18 3.06
CA THR A 59 -15.04 -3.67 1.81
C THR A 59 -16.15 -4.02 0.83
N HIS A 60 -16.08 -3.46 -0.37
CA HIS A 60 -17.06 -3.66 -1.42
C HIS A 60 -16.39 -4.17 -2.70
N ILE A 61 -17.01 -5.11 -3.37
CA ILE A 61 -16.60 -5.54 -4.71
C ILE A 61 -17.54 -4.82 -5.70
N ILE A 62 -16.94 -4.03 -6.59
CA ILE A 62 -17.67 -3.20 -7.54
C ILE A 62 -17.45 -3.75 -8.94
N GLN A 63 -18.53 -4.03 -9.65
CA GLN A 63 -18.53 -4.36 -11.08
C GLN A 63 -18.59 -3.07 -11.92
N ASN A 64 -18.39 -3.18 -13.24
CA ASN A 64 -18.43 -2.02 -14.15
C ASN A 64 -19.71 -1.18 -14.03
N SER A 65 -20.86 -1.79 -13.77
CA SER A 65 -22.13 -1.12 -13.53
C SER A 65 -22.14 -0.22 -12.28
N GLY A 66 -21.27 -0.51 -11.30
CA GLY A 66 -21.15 0.27 -10.07
C GLY A 66 -20.18 1.45 -10.14
N PHE A 67 -19.54 1.68 -11.30
CA PHE A 67 -18.54 2.74 -11.43
C PHE A 67 -19.10 4.14 -11.17
N GLY A 68 -20.35 4.41 -11.59
CA GLY A 68 -21.04 5.68 -11.30
C GLY A 68 -21.18 5.94 -9.80
N ALA A 69 -21.61 4.93 -9.04
CA ALA A 69 -21.73 5.03 -7.60
C ALA A 69 -20.36 5.25 -6.90
N LEU A 70 -19.29 4.64 -7.42
CA LEU A 70 -17.93 4.88 -6.95
C LEU A 70 -17.51 6.34 -7.16
N LEU A 71 -17.82 6.93 -8.33
CA LEU A 71 -17.51 8.33 -8.60
C LEU A 71 -18.24 9.28 -7.65
N GLU A 72 -19.51 9.04 -7.37
CA GLU A 72 -20.27 9.85 -6.41
C GLU A 72 -19.71 9.71 -4.99
N HIS A 73 -19.35 8.49 -4.58
CA HIS A 73 -18.69 8.27 -3.30
C HIS A 73 -17.37 9.07 -3.20
N ILE A 74 -16.54 9.03 -4.24
CA ILE A 74 -15.27 9.79 -4.24
C ILE A 74 -15.53 11.30 -4.15
N LYS A 75 -16.51 11.84 -4.88
CA LYS A 75 -16.89 13.26 -4.77
C LYS A 75 -17.33 13.62 -3.36
N GLU A 76 -18.13 12.78 -2.74
CA GLU A 76 -18.56 12.98 -1.36
C GLU A 76 -17.36 12.98 -0.39
N GLN A 77 -16.43 12.03 -0.53
CA GLN A 77 -15.22 12.01 0.30
C GLN A 77 -14.38 13.28 0.12
N ILE A 78 -14.22 13.76 -1.11
CA ILE A 78 -13.49 15.00 -1.39
C ILE A 78 -14.20 16.21 -0.76
N SER A 79 -15.54 16.29 -0.82
CA SER A 79 -16.32 17.37 -0.19
C SER A 79 -16.13 17.41 1.33
N GLN A 80 -15.83 16.27 1.94
CA GLN A 80 -15.50 16.13 3.37
C GLN A 80 -14.00 16.31 3.67
N ASN A 81 -13.22 16.83 2.74
CA ASN A 81 -11.75 16.99 2.82
C ASN A 81 -11.00 15.68 3.08
N LYS A 82 -11.52 14.58 2.58
CA LYS A 82 -10.90 13.25 2.67
C LYS A 82 -10.19 12.89 1.36
N GLN A 83 -9.30 11.91 1.45
CA GLN A 83 -8.43 11.48 0.36
C GLN A 83 -8.79 10.08 -0.13
N THR A 84 -8.56 9.87 -1.42
CA THR A 84 -8.73 8.56 -2.07
C THR A 84 -7.44 8.12 -2.74
N ILE A 85 -7.08 6.85 -2.60
CA ILE A 85 -6.01 6.22 -3.38
C ILE A 85 -6.64 5.23 -4.35
N ILE A 86 -6.22 5.28 -5.62
CA ILE A 86 -6.64 4.33 -6.65
C ILE A 86 -5.41 3.58 -7.15
N VAL A 87 -5.40 2.28 -6.91
CA VAL A 87 -4.28 1.39 -7.23
C VAL A 87 -4.58 0.66 -8.53
N TYR A 88 -3.71 0.83 -9.52
CA TYR A 88 -3.75 0.11 -10.79
C TYR A 88 -2.71 -1.01 -10.82
N PRO A 89 -2.99 -2.15 -11.47
CA PRO A 89 -2.06 -3.28 -11.49
C PRO A 89 -0.83 -3.06 -12.38
N LEU A 90 -0.92 -2.15 -13.35
CA LEU A 90 0.09 -1.91 -14.37
C LEU A 90 0.33 -0.42 -14.61
N VAL A 91 1.56 -0.06 -15.00
CA VAL A 91 1.92 1.31 -15.43
C VAL A 91 1.45 1.55 -16.86
N GLU A 92 1.76 0.61 -17.77
CA GLU A 92 1.46 0.67 -19.21
C GLU A 92 0.53 -0.47 -19.62
N GLU A 93 -0.11 -0.32 -20.78
CA GLU A 93 -0.94 -1.39 -21.34
C GLU A 93 -0.13 -2.65 -21.61
N SER A 94 -0.76 -3.79 -21.34
CA SER A 94 -0.24 -5.12 -21.65
C SER A 94 -1.31 -5.87 -22.44
N GLU A 95 -0.92 -6.47 -23.57
CA GLU A 95 -1.81 -7.29 -24.40
C GLU A 95 -2.44 -8.49 -23.65
N VAL A 96 -1.85 -8.85 -22.52
CA VAL A 96 -2.30 -9.97 -21.67
C VAL A 96 -3.27 -9.54 -20.56
N SER A 97 -3.47 -8.24 -20.36
CA SER A 97 -4.28 -7.73 -19.25
C SER A 97 -5.57 -7.08 -19.73
N ASN A 98 -6.71 -7.56 -19.25
CA ASN A 98 -8.03 -6.96 -19.50
C ASN A 98 -8.30 -5.69 -18.66
N TYR A 99 -7.33 -5.22 -17.87
CA TYR A 99 -7.46 -4.04 -17.02
C TYR A 99 -6.77 -2.84 -17.64
N GLN A 100 -7.42 -1.67 -17.48
CA GLN A 100 -6.78 -0.41 -17.84
C GLN A 100 -5.50 -0.22 -17.04
N SER A 101 -4.46 0.22 -17.75
CA SER A 101 -3.21 0.64 -17.12
C SER A 101 -3.37 2.02 -16.48
N LEU A 102 -2.42 2.38 -15.62
CA LEU A 102 -2.37 3.69 -15.00
C LEU A 102 -2.30 4.81 -16.06
N SER A 103 -1.49 4.63 -17.12
CA SER A 103 -1.31 5.62 -18.18
C SER A 103 -2.59 5.90 -18.96
N VAL A 104 -3.41 4.87 -19.21
CA VAL A 104 -4.70 5.00 -19.91
C VAL A 104 -5.77 5.63 -19.02
N ALA A 105 -5.77 5.29 -17.74
CA ALA A 105 -6.78 5.76 -16.81
C ALA A 105 -6.52 7.20 -16.29
N ALA A 106 -5.26 7.61 -16.18
CA ALA A 106 -4.88 8.89 -15.59
C ALA A 106 -5.56 10.10 -16.25
N PRO A 107 -5.64 10.23 -17.58
CA PRO A 107 -6.31 11.37 -18.22
C PRO A 107 -7.78 11.55 -17.79
N PHE A 108 -8.51 10.44 -17.60
CA PHE A 108 -9.90 10.51 -17.12
C PHE A 108 -9.98 11.16 -15.73
N TRP A 109 -9.14 10.75 -14.80
CA TRP A 109 -9.16 11.26 -13.44
C TRP A 109 -8.67 12.70 -13.35
N LEU A 110 -7.61 13.06 -14.09
CA LEU A 110 -7.06 14.41 -14.17
C LEU A 110 -8.06 15.42 -14.76
N ASN A 111 -8.88 14.99 -15.73
CA ASN A 111 -9.91 15.85 -16.34
C ASN A 111 -11.16 15.99 -15.45
N LYS A 112 -11.44 15.01 -14.60
CA LYS A 112 -12.69 14.95 -13.84
C LYS A 112 -12.56 15.52 -12.43
N PHE A 113 -11.37 15.50 -11.84
CA PHE A 113 -11.13 15.91 -10.45
C PHE A 113 -9.93 16.84 -10.37
N GLU A 114 -9.96 17.72 -9.39
CA GLU A 114 -8.82 18.57 -9.05
C GLU A 114 -7.88 17.88 -8.06
N LYS A 115 -6.62 18.33 -8.02
CA LYS A 115 -5.59 17.83 -7.10
C LYS A 115 -5.41 16.31 -7.16
N VAL A 116 -5.34 15.82 -8.40
CA VAL A 116 -5.03 14.42 -8.72
C VAL A 116 -3.53 14.28 -8.91
N TYR A 117 -2.92 13.40 -8.17
CA TYR A 117 -1.51 13.07 -8.23
C TYR A 117 -1.31 11.68 -8.83
N VAL A 118 -0.25 11.51 -9.62
CA VAL A 118 0.03 10.22 -10.29
C VAL A 118 1.47 9.82 -10.00
N THR A 119 1.68 8.61 -9.55
CA THR A 119 3.02 8.06 -9.32
C THR A 119 3.09 6.56 -9.53
N HIS A 120 4.29 6.03 -9.72
CA HIS A 120 4.54 4.60 -9.84
C HIS A 120 5.86 4.21 -9.17
N GLY A 121 6.09 2.91 -8.98
CA GLY A 121 7.21 2.41 -8.18
C GLY A 121 8.62 2.77 -8.70
N LYS A 122 8.76 3.12 -9.99
CA LYS A 122 10.04 3.53 -10.61
C LYS A 122 10.19 5.04 -10.73
N ASP A 123 9.22 5.81 -10.27
CA ASP A 123 9.25 7.27 -10.34
C ASP A 123 10.30 7.83 -9.39
N LYS A 124 11.21 8.64 -9.91
CA LYS A 124 12.28 9.27 -9.12
C LYS A 124 11.75 10.37 -8.21
N GLN A 125 10.62 10.98 -8.57
CA GLN A 125 9.95 12.04 -7.80
C GLN A 125 8.83 11.51 -6.90
N LYS A 126 8.78 10.18 -6.71
CA LYS A 126 7.72 9.52 -5.95
C LYS A 126 7.52 10.14 -4.56
N ASP A 127 8.60 10.38 -3.84
CA ASP A 127 8.52 10.87 -2.46
C ASP A 127 7.97 12.30 -2.40
N ASP A 128 8.39 13.17 -3.33
CA ASP A 128 7.87 14.54 -3.46
C ASP A 128 6.39 14.55 -3.83
N ILE A 129 5.97 13.69 -4.77
CA ILE A 129 4.56 13.54 -5.18
C ILE A 129 3.71 13.06 -4.00
N LEU A 130 4.21 12.12 -3.22
CA LEU A 130 3.52 11.60 -2.05
C LEU A 130 3.39 12.65 -0.95
N GLU A 131 4.41 13.46 -0.73
CA GLU A 131 4.36 14.57 0.22
C GLU A 131 3.35 15.64 -0.21
N GLN A 132 3.35 16.03 -1.49
CA GLN A 132 2.36 16.95 -2.04
C GLN A 132 0.94 16.38 -1.90
N PHE A 133 0.74 15.10 -2.23
CA PHE A 133 -0.54 14.45 -2.05
C PHE A 133 -0.98 14.45 -0.58
N ALA A 134 -0.09 14.13 0.35
CA ALA A 134 -0.40 14.14 1.78
C ALA A 134 -0.89 15.52 2.25
N ASN A 135 -0.28 16.60 1.74
CA ASN A 135 -0.59 17.96 2.15
C ASN A 135 -1.93 18.44 1.58
N ASP A 136 -2.14 18.34 0.26
CA ASP A 136 -3.30 18.98 -0.37
C ASP A 136 -4.04 18.12 -1.41
N GLY A 137 -3.56 16.90 -1.70
CA GLY A 137 -4.15 16.03 -2.71
C GLY A 137 -5.55 15.53 -2.35
N ASN A 138 -6.36 15.29 -3.38
CA ASN A 138 -7.67 14.65 -3.29
C ASN A 138 -7.60 13.18 -3.69
N ILE A 139 -6.95 12.91 -4.83
CA ILE A 139 -6.82 11.56 -5.40
C ILE A 139 -5.36 11.27 -5.71
N LEU A 140 -4.90 10.10 -5.33
CA LEU A 140 -3.63 9.54 -5.74
C LEU A 140 -3.87 8.34 -6.64
N LEU A 141 -3.35 8.40 -7.86
CA LEU A 141 -3.29 7.25 -8.76
C LEU A 141 -1.90 6.62 -8.63
N ALA A 142 -1.86 5.34 -8.35
CA ALA A 142 -0.59 4.65 -8.16
C ALA A 142 -0.62 3.24 -8.75
N THR A 143 0.56 2.70 -9.08
CA THR A 143 0.70 1.27 -9.36
C THR A 143 0.99 0.51 -8.08
N THR A 144 0.91 -0.82 -8.17
CA THR A 144 1.12 -1.74 -7.06
C THR A 144 2.18 -1.27 -6.07
N ILE A 145 1.73 -1.19 -4.83
CA ILE A 145 2.56 -0.95 -3.65
C ILE A 145 3.22 0.42 -3.66
N VAL A 146 2.41 1.39 -3.45
CA VAL A 146 2.90 2.54 -2.71
C VAL A 146 3.18 2.01 -1.30
N GLU A 147 4.38 1.52 -1.06
CA GLU A 147 4.93 1.38 0.28
C GLU A 147 5.09 2.79 0.83
N VAL A 148 3.94 3.41 1.10
CA VAL A 148 3.89 4.77 1.60
C VAL A 148 4.26 4.68 3.08
N GLY A 149 5.52 4.94 3.38
CA GLY A 149 5.93 5.21 4.76
C GLY A 149 5.39 6.52 5.30
N ILE A 150 4.48 7.18 4.56
CA ILE A 150 3.89 8.48 4.89
C ILE A 150 2.55 8.25 5.60
N SER A 151 2.33 8.99 6.66
CA SER A 151 1.04 9.03 7.36
C SER A 151 0.04 9.84 6.54
N LEU A 152 -1.12 9.25 6.24
CA LEU A 152 -2.20 9.88 5.47
C LEU A 152 -3.47 9.96 6.34
N PRO A 153 -3.56 10.93 7.25
CA PRO A 153 -4.67 11.01 8.21
C PRO A 153 -6.03 11.30 7.55
N ARG A 154 -6.03 11.89 6.36
CA ARG A 154 -7.25 12.16 5.58
C ARG A 154 -7.67 11.01 4.67
N LEU A 155 -6.88 9.94 4.55
CA LEU A 155 -7.19 8.80 3.69
C LEU A 155 -8.43 8.06 4.22
N SER A 156 -9.48 8.02 3.40
CA SER A 156 -10.75 7.34 3.72
C SER A 156 -11.08 6.21 2.78
N THR A 157 -10.60 6.27 1.55
CA THR A 157 -10.99 5.31 0.50
C THR A 157 -9.77 4.78 -0.23
N ILE A 158 -9.71 3.47 -0.42
CA ILE A 158 -8.74 2.81 -1.29
C ILE A 158 -9.51 2.01 -2.33
N VAL A 159 -9.30 2.33 -3.59
CA VAL A 159 -9.85 1.61 -4.74
C VAL A 159 -8.74 0.75 -5.34
N ILE A 160 -9.01 -0.52 -5.56
CA ILE A 160 -8.04 -1.45 -6.14
C ILE A 160 -8.62 -2.00 -7.44
N VAL A 161 -8.00 -1.65 -8.55
CA VAL A 161 -8.36 -2.16 -9.87
C VAL A 161 -7.65 -3.50 -10.08
N GLY A 162 -8.39 -4.55 -10.45
CA GLY A 162 -7.82 -5.88 -10.66
C GLY A 162 -7.23 -6.49 -9.38
N ALA A 163 -7.99 -6.44 -8.28
CA ALA A 163 -7.55 -6.90 -6.95
C ALA A 163 -7.06 -8.36 -6.95
N GLU A 164 -7.55 -9.20 -7.84
CA GLU A 164 -7.12 -10.59 -8.01
C GLU A 164 -5.66 -10.73 -8.51
N LYS A 165 -5.07 -9.66 -9.03
CA LYS A 165 -3.64 -9.59 -9.37
C LYS A 165 -2.75 -9.38 -8.16
N LEU A 166 -3.32 -8.98 -7.03
CA LEU A 166 -2.59 -8.74 -5.80
C LEU A 166 -2.65 -9.95 -4.87
N GLY A 167 -1.53 -10.28 -4.25
CA GLY A 167 -1.51 -11.27 -3.18
C GLY A 167 -2.25 -10.79 -1.93
N LEU A 168 -2.84 -11.72 -1.16
CA LEU A 168 -3.58 -11.44 0.07
C LEU A 168 -2.81 -10.56 1.06
N ALA A 169 -1.50 -10.78 1.19
CA ALA A 169 -0.64 -9.97 2.06
C ALA A 169 -0.63 -8.49 1.66
N SER A 170 -0.60 -8.20 0.35
CA SER A 170 -0.64 -6.83 -0.17
C SER A 170 -2.01 -6.18 0.05
N LEU A 171 -3.10 -6.94 -0.16
CA LEU A 171 -4.46 -6.48 0.13
C LEU A 171 -4.65 -6.15 1.61
N HIS A 172 -4.14 -6.99 2.51
CA HIS A 172 -4.17 -6.72 3.95
C HIS A 172 -3.37 -5.48 4.34
N GLN A 173 -2.20 -5.27 3.74
CA GLN A 173 -1.40 -4.07 3.99
C GLN A 173 -2.11 -2.79 3.52
N LEU A 174 -2.73 -2.83 2.32
CA LEU A 174 -3.52 -1.70 1.82
C LEU A 174 -4.73 -1.41 2.71
N ARG A 175 -5.44 -2.46 3.15
CA ARG A 175 -6.59 -2.31 4.05
C ARG A 175 -6.21 -1.69 5.41
N GLY A 176 -5.00 -1.93 5.88
CA GLY A 176 -4.51 -1.44 7.17
C GLY A 176 -4.12 0.05 7.18
N ARG A 177 -4.06 0.68 6.01
CA ARG A 177 -3.76 2.11 5.86
C ARG A 177 -4.95 2.95 6.23
#